data_03bde7c717b47b8c5ec534cddc3fc4db
#
_entry.id   03bde7c717b47b8c5ec534cddc3fc4db
#
_cell.length_a   1.000
_cell.length_b   1.000
_cell.length_c   1.000
_cell.angle_alpha   90.00
_cell.angle_beta   90.00
_cell.angle_gamma   90.00
#
_symmetry.space_group_name_H-M   'P 1'
#
loop_
_entity.id
_entity.type
_entity.pdbx_description
1 polymer ?
#
loop_
_entity_poly.entity_id
_entity_poly.type
_entity_poly.pdbx_seq_one_letter_code
_entity_poly.pdbx_strand_id
1 'polypeptide(L)'
;MDFGFSEEQEMLRDAAKRFLTDNCPTTYVRKMMAHDTANDAEFYKKLVELGWPGLLIPEQYGGAGGTFLDLTVIMEEAGKALLPGPFFATALLAAPLILEGGSEAQKKDLLPKLAAGEALGTVAIAEASGRFDAGGIGLRAEKKGGRYVLTGEKLFVPDAQVANCIGVAARTQQGSKPEEGVSLFLVPNTSKGLTITQLKTVDMTRRLCHLKFEGVEVDAAGLLGAENQGWPILRRTLDIATAGLCAEIVGTAQRALDMSVDYAKTRVQFGKPIGAFQAVKHKCVDMMVAVENARSLTYYACWTVDERAAEAATAVPMAKAYASDMGKNVTSEAIQVHGGIGFTWEHDMHLFHRRALAGEANFGNAPIHRESVAKSLAL
;
A
#
# COMPACT_ATOMS: atom_id res chain seq x y z
N MET A 1 4.83 13.97 -25.07
CA MET A 1 4.43 13.43 -23.76
C MET A 1 5.26 14.19 -22.73
N ASP A 2 4.62 15.03 -21.95
CA ASP A 2 5.31 15.74 -20.88
C ASP A 2 5.36 14.79 -19.67
N PHE A 3 6.56 14.42 -19.21
CA PHE A 3 6.74 13.48 -18.12
C PHE A 3 6.85 14.19 -16.75
N GLY A 4 6.63 15.52 -16.72
CA GLY A 4 6.59 16.32 -15.51
C GLY A 4 5.21 16.28 -14.85
N PHE A 5 5.17 16.52 -13.55
CA PHE A 5 3.92 16.82 -12.87
C PHE A 5 3.39 18.21 -13.26
N SER A 6 2.08 18.38 -13.19
CA SER A 6 1.47 19.70 -13.36
C SER A 6 1.87 20.63 -12.20
N GLU A 7 1.71 21.95 -12.40
CA GLU A 7 1.94 22.93 -11.33
C GLU A 7 1.10 22.61 -10.08
N GLU A 8 -0.13 22.13 -10.27
CA GLU A 8 -1.03 21.74 -9.18
C GLU A 8 -0.50 20.52 -8.42
N GLN A 9 0.05 19.53 -9.12
CA GLN A 9 0.67 18.34 -8.52
C GLN A 9 1.95 18.68 -7.78
N GLU A 10 2.77 19.62 -8.27
CA GLU A 10 3.94 20.12 -7.55
C GLU A 10 3.52 20.90 -6.29
N MET A 11 2.47 21.72 -6.36
CA MET A 11 1.91 22.40 -5.18
C MET A 11 1.39 21.39 -4.15
N LEU A 12 0.74 20.31 -4.60
CA LEU A 12 0.28 19.22 -3.73
C LEU A 12 1.44 18.51 -3.06
N ARG A 13 2.52 18.24 -3.80
CA ARG A 13 3.77 17.67 -3.26
C ARG A 13 4.35 18.55 -2.15
N ASP A 14 4.49 19.83 -2.41
CA ASP A 14 5.05 20.77 -1.44
C ASP A 14 4.17 20.89 -0.18
N ALA A 15 2.86 20.87 -0.34
CA ALA A 15 1.92 20.86 0.76
C ALA A 15 2.02 19.56 1.58
N ALA A 16 2.06 18.40 0.92
CA ALA A 16 2.21 17.11 1.56
C ALA A 16 3.53 16.99 2.31
N LYS A 17 4.63 17.41 1.68
CA LYS A 17 5.97 17.43 2.28
C LYS A 17 6.00 18.30 3.54
N ARG A 18 5.47 19.52 3.50
CA ARG A 18 5.40 20.41 4.67
C ARG A 18 4.58 19.79 5.78
N PHE A 19 3.36 19.35 5.47
CA PHE A 19 2.47 18.75 6.45
C PHE A 19 3.12 17.54 7.14
N LEU A 20 3.71 16.62 6.38
CA LEU A 20 4.33 15.41 6.94
C LEU A 20 5.61 15.71 7.71
N THR A 21 6.41 16.69 7.28
CA THR A 21 7.58 17.15 8.03
C THR A 21 7.18 17.64 9.41
N ASP A 22 6.12 18.43 9.51
CA ASP A 22 5.69 19.06 10.75
C ASP A 22 4.90 18.11 11.67
N ASN A 23 4.10 17.19 11.10
CA ASN A 23 3.15 16.36 11.86
C ASN A 23 3.54 14.89 11.96
N CYS A 24 4.44 14.39 11.11
CA CYS A 24 4.88 12.98 11.08
C CYS A 24 6.42 12.84 11.14
N PRO A 25 7.12 13.51 12.05
CA PRO A 25 8.55 13.27 12.26
C PRO A 25 8.78 11.83 12.74
N THR A 26 10.01 11.31 12.63
CA THR A 26 10.34 9.94 13.04
C THR A 26 10.07 9.67 14.53
N THR A 27 10.10 10.70 15.37
CA THR A 27 9.67 10.61 16.79
C THR A 27 8.19 10.25 16.91
N TYR A 28 7.32 10.80 16.06
CA TYR A 28 5.92 10.43 15.98
C TYR A 28 5.76 8.99 15.45
N VAL A 29 6.50 8.63 14.40
CA VAL A 29 6.49 7.25 13.86
C VAL A 29 6.87 6.25 14.95
N ARG A 30 7.92 6.51 15.73
CA ARG A 30 8.35 5.68 16.87
C ARG A 30 7.26 5.60 17.96
N LYS A 31 6.56 6.68 18.25
CA LYS A 31 5.40 6.67 19.15
C LYS A 31 4.31 5.72 18.63
N MET A 32 4.02 5.76 17.33
CA MET A 32 3.02 4.87 16.71
C MET A 32 3.47 3.41 16.64
N MET A 33 4.76 3.13 16.54
CA MET A 33 5.29 1.77 16.66
C MET A 33 4.99 1.13 18.03
N ALA A 34 5.00 1.92 19.08
CA ALA A 34 4.68 1.48 20.45
C ALA A 34 3.17 1.50 20.76
N HIS A 35 2.36 2.11 19.89
CA HIS A 35 0.90 2.21 20.06
C HIS A 35 0.23 0.88 19.66
N ASP A 36 -0.73 0.41 20.44
CA ASP A 36 -1.37 -0.90 20.24
C ASP A 36 -1.97 -1.06 18.84
N THR A 37 -2.69 -0.06 18.37
CA THR A 37 -3.38 -0.10 17.06
C THR A 37 -2.63 0.62 15.94
N ALA A 38 -1.57 1.39 16.26
CA ALA A 38 -0.91 2.33 15.35
C ALA A 38 -1.90 3.30 14.65
N ASN A 39 -3.05 3.56 15.25
CA ASN A 39 -4.04 4.52 14.77
C ASN A 39 -4.19 5.67 15.77
N ASP A 40 -3.93 6.88 15.31
CA ASP A 40 -4.14 8.12 16.05
C ASP A 40 -5.27 8.88 15.36
N ALA A 41 -6.43 8.92 15.98
CA ALA A 41 -7.65 9.52 15.42
C ALA A 41 -7.46 11.04 15.15
N GLU A 42 -6.76 11.75 16.02
CA GLU A 42 -6.50 13.18 15.85
C GLU A 42 -5.57 13.44 14.65
N PHE A 43 -4.55 12.61 14.48
CA PHE A 43 -3.70 12.70 13.30
C PHE A 43 -4.47 12.32 12.02
N TYR A 44 -5.28 11.26 12.06
CA TYR A 44 -6.08 10.85 10.90
C TYR A 44 -7.08 11.92 10.49
N LYS A 45 -7.69 12.62 11.47
CA LYS A 45 -8.56 13.77 11.21
C LYS A 45 -7.86 14.89 10.42
N LYS A 46 -6.58 15.16 10.70
CA LYS A 46 -5.81 16.12 9.90
C LYS A 46 -5.63 15.66 8.44
N LEU A 47 -5.48 14.35 8.19
CA LEU A 47 -5.44 13.81 6.82
C LEU A 47 -6.79 13.99 6.11
N VAL A 48 -7.90 13.85 6.86
CA VAL A 48 -9.25 14.10 6.35
C VAL A 48 -9.45 15.58 6.00
N GLU A 49 -9.01 16.50 6.86
CA GLU A 49 -9.07 17.94 6.62
C GLU A 49 -8.29 18.35 5.34
N LEU A 50 -7.26 17.58 4.97
CA LEU A 50 -6.52 17.73 3.70
C LEU A 50 -7.18 17.00 2.52
N GLY A 51 -8.28 16.28 2.74
CA GLY A 51 -9.00 15.52 1.71
C GLY A 51 -8.31 14.23 1.27
N TRP A 52 -7.19 13.81 1.90
CA TRP A 52 -6.39 12.70 1.42
C TRP A 52 -7.10 11.34 1.39
N PRO A 53 -7.84 10.91 2.45
CA PRO A 53 -8.55 9.63 2.41
C PRO A 53 -9.63 9.54 1.34
N GLY A 54 -10.23 10.69 1.00
CA GLY A 54 -11.27 10.82 -0.01
C GLY A 54 -10.79 11.26 -1.39
N LEU A 55 -9.46 11.35 -1.62
CA LEU A 55 -8.93 11.94 -2.85
C LEU A 55 -9.44 11.25 -4.12
N LEU A 56 -9.43 9.92 -4.17
CA LEU A 56 -9.95 9.14 -5.30
C LEU A 56 -11.47 8.99 -5.33
N ILE A 57 -12.15 9.40 -4.27
CA ILE A 57 -13.61 9.26 -4.18
C ILE A 57 -14.23 10.44 -4.94
N PRO A 58 -15.14 10.18 -5.92
CA PRO A 58 -15.82 11.25 -6.63
C PRO A 58 -16.61 12.19 -5.71
N GLU A 59 -16.74 13.46 -6.10
CA GLU A 59 -17.47 14.49 -5.34
C GLU A 59 -18.92 14.09 -5.01
N GLN A 60 -19.58 13.40 -5.93
CA GLN A 60 -20.96 12.88 -5.70
C GLN A 60 -21.08 11.91 -4.51
N TYR A 61 -19.97 11.35 -4.04
CA TYR A 61 -19.87 10.51 -2.86
C TYR A 61 -19.08 11.18 -1.72
N GLY A 62 -18.93 12.50 -1.76
CA GLY A 62 -18.29 13.28 -0.69
C GLY A 62 -16.76 13.26 -0.68
N GLY A 63 -16.13 12.81 -1.75
CA GLY A 63 -14.69 12.86 -1.91
C GLY A 63 -14.20 14.13 -2.64
N ALA A 64 -12.91 14.17 -2.97
CA ALA A 64 -12.27 15.28 -3.67
C ALA A 64 -12.27 15.13 -5.21
N GLY A 65 -12.55 13.94 -5.75
CA GLY A 65 -12.59 13.68 -7.19
C GLY A 65 -11.24 13.84 -7.91
N GLY A 66 -10.15 13.70 -7.16
CA GLY A 66 -8.79 13.78 -7.71
C GLY A 66 -8.39 12.54 -8.50
N THR A 67 -7.23 12.61 -9.14
CA THR A 67 -6.67 11.55 -9.97
C THR A 67 -5.80 10.60 -9.15
N PHE A 68 -5.50 9.42 -9.72
CA PHE A 68 -4.56 8.51 -9.08
C PHE A 68 -3.12 9.06 -9.09
N LEU A 69 -2.77 9.89 -10.10
CA LEU A 69 -1.49 10.60 -10.11
C LEU A 69 -1.36 11.58 -8.95
N ASP A 70 -2.43 12.28 -8.57
CA ASP A 70 -2.42 13.16 -7.40
C ASP A 70 -2.15 12.37 -6.11
N LEU A 71 -2.82 11.22 -5.95
CA LEU A 71 -2.56 10.32 -4.81
C LEU A 71 -1.13 9.75 -4.84
N THR A 72 -0.57 9.50 -6.02
CA THR A 72 0.81 9.02 -6.19
C THR A 72 1.83 10.00 -5.59
N VAL A 73 1.62 11.31 -5.79
CA VAL A 73 2.44 12.37 -5.19
C VAL A 73 2.41 12.29 -3.67
N ILE A 74 1.22 12.15 -3.10
CA ILE A 74 1.05 12.01 -1.63
C ILE A 74 1.71 10.73 -1.13
N MET A 75 1.59 9.62 -1.87
CA MET A 75 2.17 8.33 -1.47
C MET A 75 3.70 8.36 -1.46
N GLU A 76 4.34 9.07 -2.38
CA GLU A 76 5.79 9.25 -2.34
C GLU A 76 6.22 10.03 -1.09
N GLU A 77 5.55 11.14 -0.76
CA GLU A 77 5.84 11.90 0.46
C GLU A 77 5.51 11.09 1.73
N ALA A 78 4.43 10.31 1.72
CA ALA A 78 4.09 9.38 2.80
C ALA A 78 5.20 8.32 3.03
N GLY A 79 5.85 7.85 1.97
CA GLY A 79 7.01 6.95 2.03
C GLY A 79 8.21 7.63 2.68
N LYS A 80 8.51 8.88 2.32
CA LYS A 80 9.60 9.67 2.93
C LYS A 80 9.39 9.90 4.43
N ALA A 81 8.14 10.02 4.86
CA ALA A 81 7.77 10.22 6.26
C ALA A 81 7.53 8.91 7.03
N LEU A 82 7.54 7.74 6.38
CA LEU A 82 7.12 6.45 6.96
C LEU A 82 5.71 6.52 7.56
N LEU A 83 4.77 7.18 6.87
CA LEU A 83 3.41 7.43 7.36
C LEU A 83 2.80 6.16 7.96
N PRO A 84 2.47 6.14 9.27
CA PRO A 84 1.82 5.01 9.93
C PRO A 84 0.30 5.08 9.81
N GLY A 85 -0.36 4.00 10.23
CA GLY A 85 -1.82 3.94 10.35
C GLY A 85 -2.55 3.59 9.06
N PRO A 86 -3.89 3.69 9.09
CA PRO A 86 -4.78 3.03 8.12
C PRO A 86 -4.99 3.80 6.81
N PHE A 87 -4.23 4.86 6.56
CA PHE A 87 -4.38 5.67 5.34
C PHE A 87 -4.25 4.83 4.07
N PHE A 88 -3.18 4.02 3.98
CA PHE A 88 -2.95 3.16 2.82
C PHE A 88 -4.11 2.18 2.60
N ALA A 89 -4.54 1.48 3.66
CA ALA A 89 -5.60 0.49 3.57
C ALA A 89 -6.94 1.11 3.14
N THR A 90 -7.26 2.29 3.65
CA THR A 90 -8.51 2.97 3.35
C THR A 90 -8.49 3.57 1.94
N ALA A 91 -7.46 4.35 1.60
CA ALA A 91 -7.41 5.12 0.35
C ALA A 91 -7.05 4.28 -0.89
N LEU A 92 -6.21 3.23 -0.73
CA LEU A 92 -5.70 2.44 -1.86
C LEU A 92 -6.28 1.03 -1.98
N LEU A 93 -6.99 0.54 -0.95
CA LEU A 93 -7.63 -0.77 -1.01
C LEU A 93 -9.15 -0.66 -0.88
N ALA A 94 -9.68 -0.17 0.25
CA ALA A 94 -11.12 -0.19 0.51
C ALA A 94 -11.91 0.74 -0.41
N ALA A 95 -11.50 1.99 -0.55
CA ALA A 95 -12.19 2.95 -1.40
C ALA A 95 -12.21 2.52 -2.88
N PRO A 96 -11.07 2.11 -3.50
CA PRO A 96 -11.08 1.57 -4.86
C PRO A 96 -11.92 0.31 -5.02
N LEU A 97 -11.88 -0.63 -4.06
CA LEU A 97 -12.70 -1.84 -4.12
C LEU A 97 -14.20 -1.51 -4.18
N ILE A 98 -14.64 -0.57 -3.34
CA ILE A 98 -16.06 -0.12 -3.29
C ILE A 98 -16.42 0.68 -4.55
N LEU A 99 -15.51 1.52 -5.06
CA LEU A 99 -15.72 2.26 -6.30
C LEU A 99 -15.90 1.33 -7.50
N GLU A 100 -15.08 0.29 -7.60
CA GLU A 100 -15.12 -0.65 -8.73
C GLU A 100 -16.26 -1.67 -8.61
N GLY A 101 -16.56 -2.17 -7.41
CA GLY A 101 -17.48 -3.29 -7.22
C GLY A 101 -18.77 -2.98 -6.49
N GLY A 102 -18.86 -1.84 -5.81
CA GLY A 102 -20.00 -1.51 -4.98
C GLY A 102 -21.27 -1.17 -5.80
N SER A 103 -22.43 -1.62 -5.34
CA SER A 103 -23.70 -1.11 -5.80
C SER A 103 -23.85 0.38 -5.45
N GLU A 104 -24.75 1.09 -6.12
CA GLU A 104 -24.99 2.50 -5.81
C GLU A 104 -25.38 2.74 -4.32
N ALA A 105 -26.11 1.79 -3.73
CA ALA A 105 -26.46 1.86 -2.31
C ALA A 105 -25.21 1.74 -1.42
N GLN A 106 -24.31 0.78 -1.73
CA GLN A 106 -23.05 0.58 -1.00
C GLN A 106 -22.12 1.78 -1.17
N LYS A 107 -21.98 2.33 -2.39
CA LYS A 107 -21.18 3.54 -2.65
C LYS A 107 -21.68 4.74 -1.87
N LYS A 108 -22.98 5.01 -1.90
CA LYS A 108 -23.62 6.13 -1.17
C LYS A 108 -23.54 5.98 0.35
N ASP A 109 -23.51 4.77 0.86
CA ASP A 109 -23.41 4.52 2.31
C ASP A 109 -21.95 4.60 2.80
N LEU A 110 -20.99 3.97 2.09
CA LEU A 110 -19.66 3.76 2.62
C LEU A 110 -18.64 4.82 2.19
N LEU A 111 -18.67 5.27 0.92
CA LEU A 111 -17.64 6.18 0.41
C LEU A 111 -17.62 7.53 1.14
N PRO A 112 -18.78 8.17 1.46
CA PRO A 112 -18.75 9.40 2.24
C PRO A 112 -18.14 9.22 3.63
N LYS A 113 -18.40 8.09 4.28
CA LYS A 113 -17.85 7.78 5.60
C LYS A 113 -16.34 7.56 5.56
N LEU A 114 -15.82 6.92 4.50
CA LEU A 114 -14.39 6.76 4.29
C LEU A 114 -13.71 8.10 4.01
N ALA A 115 -14.30 8.94 3.17
CA ALA A 115 -13.79 10.27 2.85
C ALA A 115 -13.75 11.18 4.09
N ALA A 116 -14.80 11.14 4.92
CA ALA A 116 -14.91 11.91 6.16
C ALA A 116 -14.12 11.32 7.35
N GLY A 117 -13.50 10.12 7.17
CA GLY A 117 -12.80 9.44 8.26
C GLY A 117 -13.71 8.90 9.36
N GLU A 118 -15.01 8.87 9.15
CA GLU A 118 -16.02 8.28 10.06
C GLU A 118 -15.94 6.75 10.06
N ALA A 119 -15.44 6.18 8.96
CA ALA A 119 -15.12 4.77 8.84
C ALA A 119 -13.73 4.57 8.24
N LEU A 120 -13.09 3.47 8.62
CA LEU A 120 -11.85 2.99 8.06
C LEU A 120 -12.12 1.67 7.34
N GLY A 121 -11.41 1.45 6.24
CA GLY A 121 -11.61 0.25 5.45
C GLY A 121 -10.30 -0.46 5.10
N THR A 122 -10.41 -1.75 4.82
CA THR A 122 -9.30 -2.59 4.33
C THR A 122 -9.80 -3.72 3.44
N VAL A 123 -8.86 -4.48 2.83
CA VAL A 123 -9.20 -5.65 2.00
C VAL A 123 -8.39 -6.88 2.41
N ALA A 124 -9.07 -7.98 2.64
CA ALA A 124 -8.52 -9.28 3.04
C ALA A 124 -8.40 -10.19 1.80
N ILE A 125 -7.16 -10.43 1.35
CA ILE A 125 -6.87 -11.13 0.09
C ILE A 125 -6.06 -12.38 0.33
N ALA A 126 -4.81 -12.25 0.81
CA ALA A 126 -3.86 -13.33 0.96
C ALA A 126 -4.26 -14.33 2.05
N GLU A 127 -3.82 -15.57 1.88
CA GLU A 127 -3.99 -16.70 2.80
C GLU A 127 -2.61 -17.31 3.14
N ALA A 128 -2.58 -18.49 3.73
CA ALA A 128 -1.33 -19.13 4.16
C ALA A 128 -0.27 -19.30 3.05
N SER A 129 -0.70 -19.34 1.79
CA SER A 129 0.21 -19.38 0.63
C SER A 129 0.99 -18.07 0.40
N GLY A 130 0.56 -16.95 1.01
CA GLY A 130 1.12 -15.63 0.78
C GLY A 130 0.87 -15.05 -0.63
N ARG A 131 0.01 -15.69 -1.42
CA ARG A 131 -0.31 -15.27 -2.80
C ARG A 131 -1.39 -14.20 -2.81
N PHE A 132 -1.25 -13.24 -3.74
CA PHE A 132 -2.21 -12.16 -3.98
C PHE A 132 -2.93 -12.31 -5.33
N ASP A 133 -2.77 -13.43 -6.02
CA ASP A 133 -3.48 -13.77 -7.25
C ASP A 133 -4.73 -14.62 -6.98
N ALA A 134 -5.56 -14.83 -8.00
CA ALA A 134 -6.79 -15.59 -7.89
C ALA A 134 -6.58 -17.03 -7.39
N GLY A 135 -5.44 -17.65 -7.73
CA GLY A 135 -5.09 -19.00 -7.29
C GLY A 135 -4.76 -19.10 -5.79
N GLY A 136 -4.49 -17.97 -5.12
CA GLY A 136 -4.29 -17.90 -3.69
C GLY A 136 -5.58 -17.79 -2.87
N ILE A 137 -6.74 -17.62 -3.50
CA ILE A 137 -8.03 -17.45 -2.82
C ILE A 137 -8.71 -18.80 -2.61
N GLY A 138 -8.74 -19.27 -1.37
CA GLY A 138 -9.34 -20.55 -0.95
C GLY A 138 -10.40 -20.43 0.14
N LEU A 139 -10.53 -19.27 0.83
CA LEU A 139 -11.58 -19.02 1.82
C LEU A 139 -12.96 -19.29 1.19
N ARG A 140 -13.73 -20.17 1.81
CA ARG A 140 -15.02 -20.58 1.25
C ARG A 140 -16.15 -19.62 1.63
N ALA A 141 -17.05 -19.37 0.67
CA ALA A 141 -18.31 -18.67 0.88
C ALA A 141 -19.45 -19.56 0.37
N GLU A 142 -20.15 -20.21 1.27
CA GLU A 142 -21.27 -21.12 0.95
C GLU A 142 -22.60 -20.35 1.02
N LYS A 143 -23.43 -20.47 -0.02
CA LYS A 143 -24.75 -19.85 -0.05
C LYS A 143 -25.76 -20.71 0.71
N LYS A 144 -26.35 -20.15 1.78
CA LYS A 144 -27.34 -20.81 2.64
C LYS A 144 -28.50 -19.86 2.93
N GLY A 145 -29.72 -20.24 2.56
CA GLY A 145 -30.93 -19.47 2.92
C GLY A 145 -30.94 -18.01 2.44
N GLY A 146 -30.31 -17.70 1.31
CA GLY A 146 -30.23 -16.32 0.80
C GLY A 146 -29.07 -15.49 1.36
N ARG A 147 -28.25 -16.06 2.24
CA ARG A 147 -27.01 -15.49 2.82
C ARG A 147 -25.79 -16.26 2.36
N TYR A 148 -24.63 -15.71 2.59
CA TYR A 148 -23.33 -16.39 2.42
C TYR A 148 -22.72 -16.67 3.79
N VAL A 149 -22.13 -17.84 3.95
CA VAL A 149 -21.41 -18.25 5.16
C VAL A 149 -19.94 -18.39 4.83
N LEU A 150 -19.11 -17.51 5.38
CA LEU A 150 -17.68 -17.46 5.14
C LEU A 150 -16.95 -18.32 6.17
N THR A 151 -16.05 -19.19 5.69
CA THR A 151 -15.23 -20.06 6.54
C THR A 151 -13.82 -20.19 5.97
N GLY A 152 -12.81 -19.93 6.80
CA GLY A 152 -11.38 -19.95 6.45
C GLY A 152 -10.61 -18.84 7.13
N GLU A 153 -9.45 -18.50 6.56
CA GLU A 153 -8.53 -17.53 7.16
C GLU A 153 -7.97 -16.58 6.10
N LYS A 154 -7.67 -15.36 6.52
CA LYS A 154 -6.92 -14.37 5.73
C LYS A 154 -5.73 -13.87 6.53
N LEU A 155 -4.59 -13.72 5.87
CA LEU A 155 -3.33 -13.29 6.48
C LEU A 155 -2.84 -11.97 5.87
N PHE A 156 -2.02 -11.28 6.63
CA PHE A 156 -1.37 -10.04 6.21
C PHE A 156 -2.35 -8.94 5.80
N VAL A 157 -3.53 -8.90 6.43
CA VAL A 157 -4.55 -7.89 6.16
C VAL A 157 -4.14 -6.57 6.82
N PRO A 158 -3.89 -5.49 6.06
CA PRO A 158 -3.41 -4.23 6.62
C PRO A 158 -4.51 -3.56 7.45
N ASP A 159 -4.12 -3.09 8.62
CA ASP A 159 -4.92 -2.24 9.54
C ASP A 159 -6.33 -2.78 9.88
N ALA A 160 -6.56 -4.09 9.76
CA ALA A 160 -7.88 -4.69 10.01
C ALA A 160 -8.35 -4.52 11.46
N GLN A 161 -7.43 -4.35 12.42
CA GLN A 161 -7.76 -4.13 13.84
C GLN A 161 -8.53 -2.82 14.10
N VAL A 162 -8.44 -1.87 13.16
CA VAL A 162 -9.14 -0.57 13.26
C VAL A 162 -10.15 -0.35 12.12
N ALA A 163 -10.17 -1.22 11.13
CA ALA A 163 -11.09 -1.11 9.99
C ALA A 163 -12.53 -1.44 10.42
N ASN A 164 -13.49 -0.58 10.07
CA ASN A 164 -14.91 -0.79 10.30
C ASN A 164 -15.52 -1.71 9.23
N CYS A 165 -14.99 -1.66 8.01
CA CYS A 165 -15.45 -2.39 6.85
C CYS A 165 -14.28 -3.12 6.19
N ILE A 166 -14.44 -4.43 5.97
CA ILE A 166 -13.42 -5.30 5.38
C ILE A 166 -13.95 -5.88 4.09
N GLY A 167 -13.30 -5.55 2.97
CA GLY A 167 -13.52 -6.26 1.71
C GLY A 167 -12.88 -7.65 1.80
N VAL A 168 -13.63 -8.71 1.57
CA VAL A 168 -13.14 -10.09 1.69
C VAL A 168 -13.26 -10.80 0.35
N ALA A 169 -12.13 -11.29 -0.19
CA ALA A 169 -12.13 -12.16 -1.35
C ALA A 169 -12.38 -13.62 -0.93
N ALA A 170 -13.38 -14.28 -1.51
CA ALA A 170 -13.75 -15.63 -1.17
C ALA A 170 -14.12 -16.45 -2.40
N ARG A 171 -14.12 -17.77 -2.24
CA ARG A 171 -14.46 -18.76 -3.27
C ARG A 171 -15.90 -19.21 -3.07
N THR A 172 -16.79 -18.83 -3.98
CA THR A 172 -18.19 -19.28 -4.00
C THR A 172 -18.40 -20.51 -4.85
N GLN A 173 -17.51 -20.72 -5.83
CA GLN A 173 -17.57 -21.89 -6.72
C GLN A 173 -16.14 -22.29 -7.13
N GLN A 174 -15.92 -23.57 -7.36
CA GLN A 174 -14.72 -24.06 -8.05
C GLN A 174 -14.90 -23.81 -9.54
N GLY A 175 -13.94 -23.15 -10.17
CA GLY A 175 -13.91 -22.91 -11.61
C GLY A 175 -12.84 -23.76 -12.30
N SER A 176 -12.84 -23.76 -13.64
CA SER A 176 -11.80 -24.40 -14.46
C SER A 176 -10.51 -23.55 -14.47
N LYS A 177 -10.62 -22.25 -14.24
CA LYS A 177 -9.51 -21.32 -14.12
C LYS A 177 -9.49 -20.69 -12.72
N PRO A 178 -8.32 -20.28 -12.22
CA PRO A 178 -8.20 -19.67 -10.88
C PRO A 178 -9.08 -18.43 -10.68
N GLU A 179 -9.34 -17.67 -11.74
CA GLU A 179 -10.12 -16.43 -11.72
C GLU A 179 -11.62 -16.67 -11.57
N GLU A 180 -12.10 -17.85 -11.98
CA GLU A 180 -13.51 -18.22 -11.92
C GLU A 180 -13.94 -18.56 -10.50
N GLY A 181 -15.18 -18.20 -10.12
CA GLY A 181 -15.77 -18.53 -8.82
C GLY A 181 -15.25 -17.67 -7.66
N VAL A 182 -14.51 -16.59 -7.92
CA VAL A 182 -14.15 -15.59 -6.91
C VAL A 182 -15.28 -14.59 -6.75
N SER A 183 -15.70 -14.38 -5.50
CA SER A 183 -16.68 -13.35 -5.10
C SER A 183 -16.10 -12.44 -4.02
N LEU A 184 -16.61 -11.23 -3.93
CA LEU A 184 -16.16 -10.22 -2.98
C LEU A 184 -17.29 -9.88 -2.02
N PHE A 185 -16.96 -9.75 -0.75
CA PHE A 185 -17.92 -9.47 0.30
C PHE A 185 -17.47 -8.30 1.16
N LEU A 186 -18.40 -7.44 1.57
CA LEU A 186 -18.21 -6.45 2.62
C LEU A 186 -18.58 -7.07 3.97
N VAL A 187 -17.62 -7.13 4.87
CA VAL A 187 -17.80 -7.74 6.20
C VAL A 187 -17.50 -6.68 7.27
N PRO A 188 -18.47 -6.32 8.11
CA PRO A 188 -18.21 -5.50 9.29
C PRO A 188 -17.23 -6.20 10.24
N ASN A 189 -16.33 -5.45 10.87
CA ASN A 189 -15.37 -6.00 11.84
C ASN A 189 -16.05 -6.57 13.11
N THR A 190 -17.31 -6.20 13.35
CA THR A 190 -18.14 -6.69 14.47
C THR A 190 -18.90 -7.96 14.14
N SER A 191 -18.71 -8.56 12.95
CA SER A 191 -19.44 -9.75 12.53
C SER A 191 -19.18 -10.93 13.45
N LYS A 192 -20.26 -11.62 13.85
CA LYS A 192 -20.14 -12.82 14.69
C LYS A 192 -19.36 -13.91 13.96
N GLY A 193 -18.40 -14.53 14.64
CA GLY A 193 -17.55 -15.56 14.06
C GLY A 193 -16.30 -15.01 13.36
N LEU A 194 -16.10 -13.68 13.30
CA LEU A 194 -14.86 -13.06 12.87
C LEU A 194 -13.94 -12.81 14.06
N THR A 195 -12.71 -13.30 13.95
CA THR A 195 -11.63 -13.01 14.91
C THR A 195 -10.50 -12.29 14.18
N ILE A 196 -10.05 -11.15 14.73
CA ILE A 196 -8.96 -10.33 14.18
C ILE A 196 -7.80 -10.34 15.16
N THR A 197 -6.62 -10.77 14.72
CA THR A 197 -5.41 -10.85 15.55
C THR A 197 -4.26 -10.12 14.86
N GLN A 198 -3.61 -9.19 15.55
CA GLN A 198 -2.43 -8.53 15.02
C GLN A 198 -1.25 -9.48 14.90
N LEU A 199 -0.51 -9.38 13.80
CA LEU A 199 0.72 -10.12 13.54
C LEU A 199 1.94 -9.32 14.00
N LYS A 200 2.97 -10.03 14.46
CA LYS A 200 4.29 -9.44 14.67
C LYS A 200 5.02 -9.40 13.32
N THR A 201 5.35 -8.21 12.87
CA THR A 201 5.94 -7.99 11.54
C THR A 201 7.30 -7.29 11.65
N VAL A 202 8.10 -7.38 10.60
CA VAL A 202 9.40 -6.69 10.51
C VAL A 202 9.22 -5.17 10.50
N ASP A 203 8.26 -4.68 9.73
CA ASP A 203 7.86 -3.28 9.76
C ASP A 203 6.86 -3.04 10.90
N MET A 204 7.33 -2.39 11.94
CA MET A 204 6.53 -2.05 13.12
C MET A 204 5.75 -0.73 12.94
N THR A 205 5.93 -0.03 11.83
CA THR A 205 5.27 1.25 11.55
C THR A 205 3.87 1.07 10.95
N ARG A 206 3.53 -0.15 10.51
CA ARG A 206 2.21 -0.59 10.06
C ARG A 206 1.76 -1.86 10.77
N ARG A 207 0.46 -2.06 10.83
CA ARG A 207 -0.12 -3.29 11.39
C ARG A 207 -0.64 -4.18 10.28
N LEU A 208 -0.33 -5.46 10.39
CA LEU A 208 -0.92 -6.53 9.58
C LEU A 208 -1.66 -7.49 10.51
N CYS A 209 -2.79 -8.01 10.05
CA CYS A 209 -3.64 -8.87 10.86
C CYS A 209 -3.86 -10.24 10.20
N HIS A 210 -4.11 -11.22 11.06
CA HIS A 210 -4.72 -12.49 10.75
C HIS A 210 -6.21 -12.40 11.05
N LEU A 211 -7.05 -12.78 10.09
CA LEU A 211 -8.49 -12.84 10.20
C LEU A 211 -8.94 -14.30 10.10
N LYS A 212 -9.68 -14.75 11.10
CA LYS A 212 -10.30 -16.08 11.12
C LYS A 212 -11.81 -15.94 10.99
N PHE A 213 -12.38 -16.67 10.03
CA PHE A 213 -13.81 -16.71 9.72
C PHE A 213 -14.36 -18.06 10.13
N GLU A 214 -15.18 -18.10 11.19
CA GLU A 214 -15.81 -19.32 11.72
C GLU A 214 -17.33 -19.24 11.50
N GLY A 215 -17.75 -19.45 10.25
CA GLY A 215 -19.17 -19.36 9.89
C GLY A 215 -19.71 -17.94 9.92
N VAL A 216 -18.93 -16.95 9.44
CA VAL A 216 -19.36 -15.55 9.36
C VAL A 216 -20.47 -15.41 8.33
N GLU A 217 -21.66 -15.02 8.78
CA GLU A 217 -22.80 -14.79 7.90
C GLU A 217 -22.76 -13.40 7.27
N VAL A 218 -22.95 -13.34 5.95
CA VAL A 218 -23.03 -12.10 5.17
C VAL A 218 -24.31 -12.14 4.35
N ASP A 219 -25.15 -11.10 4.50
CA ASP A 219 -26.37 -10.96 3.72
C ASP A 219 -26.04 -10.73 2.22
N ALA A 220 -26.98 -11.02 1.34
CA ALA A 220 -26.82 -10.80 -0.10
C ALA A 220 -26.45 -9.34 -0.43
N ALA A 221 -26.91 -8.38 0.38
CA ALA A 221 -26.55 -6.97 0.26
C ALA A 221 -25.06 -6.67 0.56
N GLY A 222 -24.34 -7.59 1.21
CA GLY A 222 -22.90 -7.49 1.45
C GLY A 222 -22.04 -7.99 0.27
N LEU A 223 -22.63 -8.59 -0.77
CA LEU A 223 -21.92 -8.97 -1.98
C LEU A 223 -21.48 -7.72 -2.76
N LEU A 224 -20.22 -7.64 -3.15
CA LEU A 224 -19.68 -6.62 -4.04
C LEU A 224 -19.65 -7.15 -5.48
N GLY A 225 -20.31 -6.45 -6.38
CA GLY A 225 -20.46 -6.89 -7.77
C GLY A 225 -21.38 -8.09 -7.89
N ALA A 226 -21.15 -8.94 -8.89
CA ALA A 226 -21.89 -10.16 -9.12
C ALA A 226 -21.18 -11.37 -8.52
N GLU A 227 -21.96 -12.37 -8.09
CA GLU A 227 -21.44 -13.66 -7.61
C GLU A 227 -20.55 -14.30 -8.69
N ASN A 228 -19.40 -14.83 -8.30
CA ASN A 228 -18.36 -15.42 -9.17
C ASN A 228 -17.66 -14.45 -10.14
N GLN A 229 -17.89 -13.15 -10.04
CA GLN A 229 -17.31 -12.12 -10.91
C GLN A 229 -16.40 -11.13 -10.14
N GLY A 230 -15.90 -11.50 -8.97
CA GLY A 230 -15.13 -10.63 -8.11
C GLY A 230 -13.68 -10.39 -8.57
N TRP A 231 -13.11 -11.32 -9.36
CA TRP A 231 -11.70 -11.23 -9.71
C TRP A 231 -11.32 -9.96 -10.52
N PRO A 232 -12.05 -9.54 -11.56
CA PRO A 232 -11.71 -8.32 -12.29
C PRO A 232 -11.70 -7.07 -11.40
N ILE A 233 -12.65 -6.98 -10.47
CA ILE A 233 -12.76 -5.87 -9.49
C ILE A 233 -11.54 -5.88 -8.56
N LEU A 234 -11.23 -7.05 -7.99
CA LEU A 234 -10.09 -7.22 -7.10
C LEU A 234 -8.77 -6.96 -7.82
N ARG A 235 -8.62 -7.43 -9.05
CA ARG A 235 -7.42 -7.19 -9.88
C ARG A 235 -7.18 -5.70 -10.07
N ARG A 236 -8.22 -4.94 -10.41
CA ARG A 236 -8.12 -3.48 -10.56
C ARG A 236 -7.71 -2.82 -9.24
N THR A 237 -8.31 -3.23 -8.11
CA THR A 237 -7.94 -2.75 -6.78
C THR A 237 -6.47 -3.06 -6.46
N LEU A 238 -6.00 -4.25 -6.81
CA LEU A 238 -4.61 -4.66 -6.61
C LEU A 238 -3.64 -3.85 -7.49
N ASP A 239 -4.00 -3.52 -8.72
CA ASP A 239 -3.17 -2.69 -9.60
C ASP A 239 -3.00 -1.28 -9.02
N ILE A 240 -4.08 -0.67 -8.51
CA ILE A 240 -4.05 0.62 -7.81
C ILE A 240 -3.16 0.54 -6.55
N ALA A 241 -3.40 -0.44 -5.68
CA ALA A 241 -2.65 -0.60 -4.44
C ALA A 241 -1.17 -0.90 -4.69
N THR A 242 -0.85 -1.70 -5.71
CA THR A 242 0.53 -2.06 -6.08
C THR A 242 1.28 -0.84 -6.64
N ALA A 243 0.67 -0.07 -7.53
CA ALA A 243 1.27 1.14 -8.07
C ALA A 243 1.49 2.21 -6.97
N GLY A 244 0.50 2.42 -6.09
CA GLY A 244 0.64 3.31 -4.94
C GLY A 244 1.71 2.86 -3.94
N LEU A 245 1.87 1.54 -3.74
CA LEU A 245 2.97 0.97 -2.93
C LEU A 245 4.33 1.23 -3.58
N CYS A 246 4.44 1.19 -4.91
CA CYS A 246 5.68 1.53 -5.60
C CYS A 246 6.08 3.00 -5.33
N ALA A 247 5.13 3.92 -5.35
CA ALA A 247 5.39 5.32 -5.01
C ALA A 247 5.88 5.48 -3.56
N GLU A 248 5.26 4.77 -2.62
CA GLU A 248 5.73 4.75 -1.23
C GLU A 248 7.15 4.17 -1.08
N ILE A 249 7.48 3.09 -1.80
CA ILE A 249 8.83 2.52 -1.80
C ILE A 249 9.84 3.52 -2.37
N VAL A 250 9.51 4.22 -3.45
CA VAL A 250 10.36 5.29 -4.03
C VAL A 250 10.60 6.38 -2.98
N GLY A 251 9.57 6.86 -2.31
CA GLY A 251 9.72 7.86 -1.25
C GLY A 251 10.58 7.37 -0.08
N THR A 252 10.36 6.13 0.35
CA THR A 252 11.15 5.49 1.42
C THR A 252 12.64 5.43 1.06
N ALA A 253 12.95 5.01 -0.17
CA ALA A 253 14.32 4.92 -0.68
C ALA A 253 14.95 6.32 -0.89
N GLN A 254 14.18 7.29 -1.38
CA GLN A 254 14.62 8.68 -1.52
C GLN A 254 15.07 9.26 -0.17
N ARG A 255 14.28 9.07 0.88
CA ARG A 255 14.64 9.56 2.22
C ARG A 255 15.91 8.90 2.75
N ALA A 256 16.07 7.60 2.54
CA ALA A 256 17.28 6.88 2.91
C ALA A 256 18.52 7.40 2.16
N LEU A 257 18.39 7.71 0.87
CA LEU A 257 19.41 8.37 0.07
C LEU A 257 19.76 9.76 0.63
N ASP A 258 18.76 10.60 0.87
CA ASP A 258 18.97 11.97 1.40
C ASP A 258 19.75 11.95 2.72
N MET A 259 19.32 11.09 3.66
CA MET A 259 20.03 10.91 4.93
C MET A 259 21.47 10.42 4.74
N SER A 260 21.72 9.55 3.78
CA SER A 260 23.07 9.04 3.48
C SER A 260 23.97 10.12 2.90
N VAL A 261 23.44 10.98 2.02
CA VAL A 261 24.17 12.11 1.43
C VAL A 261 24.52 13.14 2.52
N ASP A 262 23.56 13.46 3.39
CA ASP A 262 23.79 14.39 4.49
C ASP A 262 24.83 13.86 5.48
N TYR A 263 24.74 12.57 5.83
CA TYR A 263 25.73 11.94 6.67
C TYR A 263 27.11 11.90 6.02
N ALA A 264 27.19 11.59 4.72
CA ALA A 264 28.44 11.58 3.98
C ALA A 264 29.13 12.96 3.89
N LYS A 265 28.34 14.04 3.91
CA LYS A 265 28.86 15.43 3.95
C LYS A 265 29.37 15.84 5.33
N THR A 266 28.76 15.32 6.40
CA THR A 266 29.01 15.79 7.78
C THR A 266 29.93 14.88 8.58
N ARG A 267 29.92 13.56 8.33
CA ARG A 267 30.75 12.60 9.05
C ARG A 267 32.21 12.68 8.63
N VAL A 268 33.11 12.98 9.54
CA VAL A 268 34.55 13.04 9.29
C VAL A 268 35.24 11.75 9.73
N GLN A 269 36.04 11.17 8.84
CA GLN A 269 36.99 10.09 9.11
C GLN A 269 38.25 10.31 8.26
N PHE A 270 39.43 9.90 8.77
CA PHE A 270 40.71 10.09 8.10
C PHE A 270 40.96 11.55 7.67
N GLY A 271 40.53 12.51 8.52
CA GLY A 271 40.78 13.94 8.35
C GLY A 271 39.88 14.66 7.34
N LYS A 272 38.86 14.02 6.77
CA LYS A 272 37.92 14.62 5.81
C LYS A 272 36.54 13.99 5.86
N PRO A 273 35.48 14.67 5.34
CA PRO A 273 34.17 14.08 5.20
C PRO A 273 34.21 12.76 4.43
N ILE A 274 33.43 11.76 4.87
CA ILE A 274 33.45 10.43 4.24
C ILE A 274 33.00 10.46 2.78
N GLY A 275 32.15 11.42 2.39
CA GLY A 275 31.75 11.66 1.00
C GLY A 275 32.89 12.10 0.07
N ALA A 276 34.06 12.46 0.61
CA ALA A 276 35.26 12.70 -0.20
C ALA A 276 35.88 11.41 -0.78
N PHE A 277 35.54 10.25 -0.19
CA PHE A 277 36.04 8.95 -0.67
C PHE A 277 35.15 8.41 -1.78
N GLN A 278 35.76 7.94 -2.90
CA GLN A 278 35.02 7.41 -4.06
C GLN A 278 34.11 6.24 -3.68
N ALA A 279 34.57 5.35 -2.81
CA ALA A 279 33.78 4.21 -2.34
C ALA A 279 32.44 4.61 -1.67
N VAL A 280 32.35 5.80 -1.06
CA VAL A 280 31.12 6.31 -0.44
C VAL A 280 30.30 7.12 -1.45
N LYS A 281 30.94 8.09 -2.15
CA LYS A 281 30.21 8.95 -3.09
C LYS A 281 29.60 8.17 -4.26
N HIS A 282 30.29 7.14 -4.78
CA HIS A 282 29.74 6.31 -5.87
C HIS A 282 28.51 5.51 -5.39
N LYS A 283 28.51 4.97 -4.17
CA LYS A 283 27.31 4.36 -3.59
C LYS A 283 26.11 5.33 -3.55
N CYS A 284 26.33 6.58 -3.16
CA CYS A 284 25.26 7.59 -3.17
C CYS A 284 24.78 7.89 -4.61
N VAL A 285 25.67 7.92 -5.60
CA VAL A 285 25.30 8.09 -7.01
C VAL A 285 24.51 6.88 -7.52
N ASP A 286 24.97 5.66 -7.24
CA ASP A 286 24.28 4.43 -7.65
C ASP A 286 22.88 4.34 -7.03
N MET A 287 22.74 4.70 -5.74
CA MET A 287 21.44 4.82 -5.09
C MET A 287 20.54 5.85 -5.78
N MET A 288 21.07 7.03 -6.13
CA MET A 288 20.32 8.09 -6.82
C MET A 288 19.80 7.59 -8.18
N VAL A 289 20.67 6.99 -9.01
CA VAL A 289 20.30 6.45 -10.32
C VAL A 289 19.20 5.38 -10.18
N ALA A 290 19.32 4.49 -9.18
CA ALA A 290 18.34 3.45 -8.94
C ALA A 290 16.98 4.03 -8.53
N VAL A 291 16.95 5.05 -7.66
CA VAL A 291 15.72 5.72 -7.22
C VAL A 291 15.04 6.43 -8.39
N GLU A 292 15.79 7.17 -9.24
CA GLU A 292 15.21 7.87 -10.39
C GLU A 292 14.63 6.91 -11.43
N ASN A 293 15.29 5.79 -11.69
CA ASN A 293 14.76 4.75 -12.58
C ASN A 293 13.45 4.16 -12.02
N ALA A 294 13.42 3.86 -10.71
CA ALA A 294 12.20 3.36 -10.06
C ALA A 294 11.07 4.39 -10.09
N ARG A 295 11.38 5.68 -9.87
CA ARG A 295 10.41 6.77 -9.94
C ARG A 295 9.79 6.86 -11.32
N SER A 296 10.58 6.84 -12.38
CA SER A 296 10.11 6.89 -13.77
C SER A 296 9.17 5.72 -14.10
N LEU A 297 9.55 4.49 -13.74
CA LEU A 297 8.72 3.31 -13.92
C LEU A 297 7.42 3.38 -13.09
N THR A 298 7.50 3.88 -11.87
CA THR A 298 6.34 4.02 -10.97
C THR A 298 5.35 5.03 -11.52
N TYR A 299 5.80 6.21 -11.96
CA TYR A 299 4.92 7.22 -12.51
C TYR A 299 4.26 6.77 -13.81
N TYR A 300 5.00 6.05 -14.67
CA TYR A 300 4.42 5.43 -15.83
C TYR A 300 3.33 4.41 -15.46
N ALA A 301 3.59 3.54 -14.49
CA ALA A 301 2.60 2.58 -14.00
C ALA A 301 1.36 3.28 -13.42
N CYS A 302 1.55 4.32 -12.60
CA CYS A 302 0.45 5.08 -12.02
C CYS A 302 -0.39 5.78 -13.10
N TRP A 303 0.25 6.35 -14.11
CA TRP A 303 -0.44 6.94 -15.25
C TRP A 303 -1.27 5.91 -16.02
N THR A 304 -0.72 4.72 -16.31
CA THR A 304 -1.47 3.65 -16.98
C THR A 304 -2.67 3.17 -16.17
N VAL A 305 -2.54 3.16 -14.85
CA VAL A 305 -3.64 2.83 -13.92
C VAL A 305 -4.70 3.93 -13.95
N ASP A 306 -4.31 5.20 -13.92
CA ASP A 306 -5.23 6.36 -13.97
C ASP A 306 -6.04 6.35 -15.25
N GLU A 307 -5.39 6.23 -16.40
CA GLU A 307 -5.99 6.17 -17.73
C GLU A 307 -6.74 4.87 -18.03
N ARG A 308 -6.75 3.91 -17.12
CA ARG A 308 -7.30 2.55 -17.35
C ARG A 308 -6.73 1.88 -18.61
N ALA A 309 -5.48 2.19 -18.93
CA ALA A 309 -4.81 1.69 -20.10
C ALA A 309 -4.54 0.18 -20.03
N ALA A 310 -4.59 -0.51 -21.16
CA ALA A 310 -4.31 -1.95 -21.21
C ALA A 310 -2.87 -2.28 -20.77
N GLU A 311 -1.96 -1.35 -21.00
CA GLU A 311 -0.55 -1.42 -20.61
C GLU A 311 -0.34 -1.52 -19.10
N ALA A 312 -1.33 -1.14 -18.28
CA ALA A 312 -1.26 -1.30 -16.81
C ALA A 312 -0.95 -2.75 -16.40
N ALA A 313 -1.45 -3.73 -17.16
CA ALA A 313 -1.20 -5.15 -16.92
C ALA A 313 0.29 -5.54 -16.97
N THR A 314 1.13 -4.76 -17.66
CA THR A 314 2.59 -4.94 -17.76
C THR A 314 3.34 -3.87 -16.98
N ALA A 315 2.89 -2.59 -17.03
CA ALA A 315 3.56 -1.47 -16.38
C ALA A 315 3.60 -1.61 -14.86
N VAL A 316 2.49 -2.02 -14.22
CA VAL A 316 2.42 -2.21 -12.77
C VAL A 316 3.37 -3.32 -12.30
N PRO A 317 3.39 -4.54 -12.88
CA PRO A 317 4.39 -5.54 -12.54
C PRO A 317 5.84 -5.11 -12.78
N MET A 318 6.14 -4.38 -13.87
CA MET A 318 7.48 -3.84 -14.14
C MET A 318 7.91 -2.88 -13.03
N ALA A 319 7.07 -1.91 -12.69
CA ALA A 319 7.33 -0.95 -11.62
C ALA A 319 7.54 -1.67 -10.28
N LYS A 320 6.67 -2.62 -9.92
CA LYS A 320 6.76 -3.33 -8.64
C LYS A 320 8.00 -4.21 -8.55
N ALA A 321 8.36 -4.92 -9.62
CA ALA A 321 9.57 -5.72 -9.64
C ALA A 321 10.81 -4.86 -9.41
N TYR A 322 10.91 -3.72 -10.12
CA TYR A 322 12.07 -2.83 -9.98
C TYR A 322 12.07 -2.09 -8.64
N ALA A 323 10.96 -1.50 -8.22
CA ALA A 323 10.85 -0.76 -6.96
C ALA A 323 11.15 -1.65 -5.74
N SER A 324 10.74 -2.93 -5.77
CA SER A 324 11.02 -3.90 -4.69
C SER A 324 12.52 -4.13 -4.51
N ASP A 325 13.23 -4.42 -5.58
CA ASP A 325 14.69 -4.63 -5.52
C ASP A 325 15.44 -3.34 -5.19
N MET A 326 15.04 -2.23 -5.83
CA MET A 326 15.63 -0.91 -5.57
C MET A 326 15.46 -0.51 -4.11
N GLY A 327 14.25 -0.59 -3.55
CA GLY A 327 13.97 -0.19 -2.17
C GLY A 327 14.83 -0.95 -1.16
N LYS A 328 14.93 -2.27 -1.32
CA LYS A 328 15.78 -3.12 -0.49
C LYS A 328 17.26 -2.76 -0.63
N ASN A 329 17.75 -2.62 -1.85
CA ASN A 329 19.17 -2.38 -2.11
C ASN A 329 19.57 -0.97 -1.64
N VAL A 330 18.82 0.08 -1.97
CA VAL A 330 19.10 1.46 -1.56
C VAL A 330 19.12 1.60 -0.05
N THR A 331 18.13 1.05 0.64
CA THR A 331 18.08 1.15 2.11
C THR A 331 19.15 0.31 2.79
N SER A 332 19.58 -0.81 2.20
CA SER A 332 20.72 -1.60 2.67
C SER A 332 22.06 -0.84 2.48
N GLU A 333 22.28 -0.25 1.31
CA GLU A 333 23.46 0.59 1.05
C GLU A 333 23.48 1.84 1.92
N ALA A 334 22.32 2.42 2.22
CA ALA A 334 22.19 3.53 3.15
C ALA A 334 22.66 3.15 4.57
N ILE A 335 22.29 1.97 5.06
CA ILE A 335 22.83 1.43 6.33
C ILE A 335 24.37 1.31 6.23
N GLN A 336 24.89 0.79 5.12
CA GLN A 336 26.33 0.64 4.91
C GLN A 336 27.06 2.00 4.91
N VAL A 337 26.49 3.04 4.30
CA VAL A 337 27.05 4.41 4.32
C VAL A 337 27.13 4.97 5.74
N HIS A 338 26.11 4.72 6.56
CA HIS A 338 26.11 5.14 7.97
C HIS A 338 27.05 4.30 8.86
N GLY A 339 27.40 3.08 8.42
CA GLY A 339 28.19 2.15 9.21
C GLY A 339 27.48 1.70 10.49
N GLY A 340 28.23 1.52 11.58
CA GLY A 340 27.68 0.96 12.82
C GLY A 340 26.45 1.68 13.36
N ILE A 341 26.38 3.01 13.25
CA ILE A 341 25.20 3.79 13.74
C ILE A 341 23.93 3.47 12.96
N GLY A 342 24.02 3.19 11.66
CA GLY A 342 22.84 2.87 10.83
C GLY A 342 22.11 1.59 11.25
N PHE A 343 22.78 0.73 12.03
CA PHE A 343 22.22 -0.52 12.58
C PHE A 343 21.68 -0.38 14.00
N THR A 344 21.99 0.73 14.67
CA THR A 344 21.54 0.94 16.05
C THR A 344 20.05 1.32 16.12
N TRP A 345 19.42 1.03 17.26
CA TRP A 345 18.01 1.35 17.48
C TRP A 345 17.76 2.87 17.57
N GLU A 346 18.75 3.64 17.95
CA GLU A 346 18.70 5.08 18.12
C GLU A 346 18.63 5.83 16.78
N HIS A 347 19.22 5.24 15.73
CA HIS A 347 19.20 5.83 14.38
C HIS A 347 17.94 5.38 13.62
N ASP A 348 17.40 6.26 12.76
CA ASP A 348 16.14 5.98 12.07
C ASP A 348 16.29 5.16 10.79
N MET A 349 17.51 4.95 10.28
CA MET A 349 17.75 4.27 9.00
C MET A 349 17.14 2.87 8.94
N HIS A 350 17.18 2.10 10.05
CA HIS A 350 16.60 0.77 10.08
C HIS A 350 15.08 0.77 9.89
N LEU A 351 14.37 1.88 10.19
CA LEU A 351 12.92 1.99 9.97
C LEU A 351 12.61 2.00 8.46
N PHE A 352 13.39 2.76 7.68
CA PHE A 352 13.27 2.80 6.22
C PHE A 352 13.59 1.45 5.58
N HIS A 353 14.62 0.76 6.07
CA HIS A 353 14.95 -0.57 5.58
C HIS A 353 13.83 -1.60 5.88
N ARG A 354 13.25 -1.58 7.08
CA ARG A 354 12.13 -2.44 7.45
C ARG A 354 10.88 -2.16 6.61
N ARG A 355 10.56 -0.89 6.35
CA ARG A 355 9.46 -0.50 5.47
C ARG A 355 9.70 -0.98 4.03
N ALA A 356 10.91 -0.87 3.51
CA ALA A 356 11.27 -1.35 2.18
C ALA A 356 11.13 -2.88 2.07
N LEU A 357 11.57 -3.64 3.07
CA LEU A 357 11.39 -5.10 3.11
C LEU A 357 9.91 -5.51 3.16
N ALA A 358 9.10 -4.81 3.95
CA ALA A 358 7.66 -5.05 3.96
C ALA A 358 7.00 -4.69 2.63
N GLY A 359 7.41 -3.58 2.02
CA GLY A 359 6.95 -3.16 0.69
C GLY A 359 7.32 -4.16 -0.41
N GLU A 360 8.50 -4.80 -0.34
CA GLU A 360 8.87 -5.88 -1.25
C GLU A 360 7.89 -7.05 -1.18
N ALA A 361 7.54 -7.50 0.02
CA ALA A 361 6.68 -8.67 0.23
C ALA A 361 5.20 -8.42 -0.11
N ASN A 362 4.69 -7.21 0.14
CA ASN A 362 3.29 -6.87 -0.06
C ASN A 362 2.90 -6.88 -1.54
N PHE A 363 1.74 -7.48 -1.85
CA PHE A 363 1.17 -7.65 -3.20
C PHE A 363 2.07 -8.43 -4.18
N GLY A 364 2.97 -9.26 -3.66
CA GLY A 364 3.91 -10.06 -4.43
C GLY A 364 5.31 -9.43 -4.50
N ASN A 365 6.32 -10.27 -4.43
CA ASN A 365 7.73 -9.89 -4.52
C ASN A 365 8.21 -9.73 -5.98
N ALA A 366 9.45 -9.24 -6.17
CA ALA A 366 10.01 -8.99 -7.48
C ALA A 366 10.00 -10.22 -8.42
N PRO A 367 10.32 -11.46 -8.00
CA PRO A 367 10.20 -12.65 -8.85
C PRO A 367 8.79 -12.91 -9.38
N ILE A 368 7.75 -12.75 -8.55
CA ILE A 368 6.34 -12.93 -8.96
C ILE A 368 5.97 -11.91 -10.05
N HIS A 369 6.36 -10.66 -9.88
CA HIS A 369 6.08 -9.62 -10.86
C HIS A 369 6.89 -9.78 -12.15
N ARG A 370 8.14 -10.25 -12.08
CA ARG A 370 8.92 -10.62 -13.29
C ARG A 370 8.26 -11.73 -14.08
N GLU A 371 7.72 -12.74 -13.40
CA GLU A 371 6.96 -13.82 -14.05
C GLU A 371 5.70 -13.27 -14.75
N SER A 372 5.04 -12.27 -14.15
CA SER A 372 3.89 -11.61 -14.78
C SER A 372 4.31 -10.84 -16.05
N VAL A 373 5.46 -10.17 -16.03
CA VAL A 373 6.01 -9.50 -17.21
C VAL A 373 6.43 -10.52 -18.28
N ALA A 374 7.09 -11.61 -17.91
CA ALA A 374 7.48 -12.66 -18.84
C ALA A 374 6.27 -13.24 -19.59
N LYS A 375 5.18 -13.50 -18.87
CA LYS A 375 3.91 -13.96 -19.50
C LYS A 375 3.32 -12.93 -20.47
N SER A 376 3.47 -11.62 -20.19
CA SER A 376 3.01 -10.59 -21.15
C SER A 376 3.86 -10.53 -22.42
N LEU A 377 5.08 -11.05 -22.37
CA LEU A 377 5.99 -11.20 -23.51
C LEU A 377 5.86 -12.56 -24.21
N ALA A 378 4.90 -13.39 -23.79
CA ALA A 378 4.69 -14.77 -24.27
C ALA A 378 5.93 -15.70 -24.08
N LEU A 379 6.69 -15.49 -23.01
CA LEU A 379 7.83 -16.32 -22.59
C LEU A 379 7.39 -17.39 -21.60
#